data_5778ee9ad44ef28ac23e96bbe571e45f
#
_entry.id   5778ee9ad44ef28ac23e96bbe571e45f
#
_cell.length_a   1.000
_cell.length_b   1.000
_cell.length_c   1.000
_cell.angle_alpha   90.00
_cell.angle_beta   90.00
_cell.angle_gamma   90.00
#
_symmetry.space_group_name_H-M   'P 1'
#
loop_
_entity.id
_entity.type
_entity.pdbx_description
1 polymer ?
#
loop_
_entity_poly.entity_id
_entity_poly.type
_entity_poly.pdbx_seq_one_letter_code
_entity_poly.pdbx_strand_id
1 'polypeptide(L)'
;MDAENTHPVFDWLWSSGQLSERDIDQLPALGIEAVINLALPTSPGALADEADRVTRLGIAYVQIPVLWEDPKPEQFHQFAAILAAFRGRKVWVH
;
A
#
# COMPACT_ATOMS: atom_id res chain seq x y z
N MET A 1 6.04 -4.33 12.91
CA MET A 1 5.28 -4.76 11.71
C MET A 1 5.76 -6.12 11.28
N ASP A 2 4.86 -6.99 10.84
CA ASP A 2 5.24 -8.32 10.32
C ASP A 2 5.79 -8.23 8.89
N ALA A 3 5.43 -7.20 8.16
CA ALA A 3 5.83 -7.05 6.76
C ALA A 3 7.34 -6.97 6.62
N GLU A 4 7.87 -7.70 5.64
CA GLU A 4 9.30 -7.70 5.35
C GLU A 4 9.72 -6.40 4.69
N ASN A 5 11.00 -6.04 4.83
CA ASN A 5 11.61 -4.89 4.18
C ASN A 5 10.84 -3.59 4.42
N THR A 6 10.41 -3.38 5.67
CA THR A 6 9.71 -2.15 6.04
C THR A 6 10.71 -1.00 6.12
N HIS A 7 10.50 0.03 5.31
CA HIS A 7 11.38 1.20 5.23
C HIS A 7 10.59 2.51 5.25
N PRO A 8 10.97 3.46 6.10
CA PRO A 8 10.50 4.83 5.97
C PRO A 8 11.26 5.50 4.81
N VAL A 9 10.58 5.72 3.69
CA VAL A 9 11.18 6.36 2.51
C VAL A 9 11.28 7.87 2.73
N PHE A 10 10.20 8.46 3.23
CA PHE A 10 10.10 9.85 3.66
C PHE A 10 9.26 9.90 4.93
N ASP A 11 9.14 11.05 5.55
CA ASP A 11 8.32 11.22 6.77
C ASP A 11 6.86 10.82 6.56
N TRP A 12 6.39 10.88 5.31
CA TRP A 12 5.00 10.64 4.93
C TRP A 12 4.82 9.36 4.09
N LEU A 13 5.90 8.64 3.77
CA LEU A 13 5.83 7.49 2.88
C LEU A 13 6.63 6.33 3.44
N TRP A 14 5.96 5.22 3.65
CA TRP A 14 6.59 3.94 4.01
C TRP A 14 6.40 2.93 2.89
N SER A 15 7.35 2.02 2.76
CA SER A 15 7.24 0.88 1.86
C SER A 15 7.57 -0.40 2.58
N SER A 16 6.97 -1.50 2.13
CA SER A 16 7.22 -2.83 2.70
C SER A 16 6.81 -3.91 1.71
N GLY A 17 7.01 -5.16 2.10
CA GLY A 17 6.36 -6.31 1.48
C GLY A 17 4.90 -6.40 1.93
N GLN A 18 4.26 -7.56 1.70
CA GLN A 18 2.85 -7.77 2.03
C GLN A 18 2.59 -7.51 3.51
N LEU A 19 1.53 -6.76 3.79
CA LEU A 19 1.04 -6.52 5.14
C LEU A 19 0.26 -7.73 5.63
N SER A 20 0.44 -8.08 6.91
CA SER A 20 -0.41 -9.04 7.60
C SER A 20 -1.69 -8.37 8.09
N GLU A 21 -2.65 -9.18 8.55
CA GLU A 21 -3.86 -8.65 9.19
C GLU A 21 -3.51 -7.76 10.38
N ARG A 22 -2.55 -8.21 11.18
CA ARG A 22 -2.10 -7.47 12.36
C ARG A 22 -1.43 -6.15 11.98
N ASP A 23 -0.66 -6.15 10.89
CA ASP A 23 -0.03 -4.93 10.38
C ASP A 23 -1.09 -3.90 9.99
N ILE A 24 -2.14 -4.33 9.29
CA ILE A 24 -3.23 -3.45 8.88
C ILE A 24 -3.88 -2.81 10.10
N ASP A 25 -4.12 -3.58 11.15
CA ASP A 25 -4.75 -3.07 12.38
C ASP A 25 -3.89 -2.00 13.05
N GLN A 26 -2.59 -1.96 12.80
CA GLN A 26 -1.67 -0.98 13.37
C GLN A 26 -1.61 0.33 12.58
N LEU A 27 -2.07 0.34 11.33
CA LEU A 27 -1.96 1.51 10.46
C LEU A 27 -2.57 2.79 11.03
N PRO A 28 -3.77 2.74 11.67
CA PRO A 28 -4.34 3.96 12.25
C PRO A 28 -3.45 4.59 13.31
N ALA A 29 -2.82 3.78 14.17
CA ALA A 29 -1.93 4.27 15.22
C ALA A 29 -0.69 4.97 14.65
N LEU A 30 -0.29 4.60 13.44
CA LEU A 30 0.83 5.22 12.73
C LEU A 30 0.41 6.47 11.95
N GLY A 31 -0.89 6.79 11.94
CA GLY A 31 -1.40 7.93 11.21
C GLY A 31 -1.50 7.73 9.71
N ILE A 32 -1.49 6.48 9.24
CA ILE A 32 -1.58 6.19 7.81
C ILE A 32 -2.97 6.55 7.29
N GLU A 33 -3.02 7.28 6.18
CA GLU A 33 -4.25 7.76 5.57
C GLU A 33 -4.56 7.08 4.24
N ALA A 34 -3.57 6.43 3.63
CA ALA A 34 -3.77 5.70 2.38
C ALA A 34 -2.81 4.51 2.29
N VAL A 35 -3.29 3.42 1.70
CA VAL A 35 -2.49 2.25 1.35
C VAL A 35 -2.51 2.10 -0.16
N ILE A 36 -1.34 1.95 -0.77
CA ILE A 36 -1.22 1.65 -2.20
C ILE A 36 -0.60 0.26 -2.31
N ASN A 37 -1.35 -0.66 -2.90
CA ASN A 37 -0.91 -2.03 -3.13
C ASN A 37 -0.48 -2.18 -4.58
N LEU A 38 0.79 -2.46 -4.81
CA LEU A 38 1.36 -2.65 -6.15
C LEU A 38 1.39 -4.10 -6.60
N ALA A 39 0.92 -5.03 -5.75
CA ALA A 39 0.89 -6.44 -6.09
C ALA A 39 -0.43 -6.82 -6.75
N LEU A 40 -0.46 -8.02 -7.32
CA LEU A 40 -1.70 -8.59 -7.83
C LEU A 40 -2.54 -9.13 -6.66
N PRO A 41 -3.88 -9.05 -6.74
CA PRO A 41 -4.73 -9.67 -5.72
C PRO A 41 -4.50 -11.18 -5.57
N THR A 42 -3.95 -11.80 -6.62
CA THR A 42 -3.67 -13.24 -6.66
C THR A 42 -2.24 -13.58 -6.29
N SER A 43 -1.42 -12.60 -5.88
CA SER A 43 -0.03 -12.85 -5.51
C SER A 43 0.06 -13.76 -4.29
N PRO A 44 1.10 -14.60 -4.20
CA PRO A 44 1.30 -15.42 -3.00
C PRO A 44 1.36 -14.55 -1.75
N GLY A 45 0.62 -14.96 -0.72
CA GLY A 45 0.56 -14.22 0.54
C GLY A 45 -0.40 -13.05 0.55
N ALA A 46 -1.04 -12.72 -0.58
CA ALA A 46 -2.03 -11.65 -0.63
C ALA A 46 -3.23 -11.99 0.27
N LEU A 47 -3.72 -10.97 0.99
CA LEU A 47 -4.94 -11.12 1.78
C LEU A 47 -6.15 -10.87 0.88
N ALA A 48 -7.06 -11.84 0.82
CA ALA A 48 -8.25 -11.73 -0.04
C ALA A 48 -9.15 -10.56 0.35
N ASP A 49 -9.13 -10.16 1.63
CA ASP A 49 -9.99 -9.12 2.17
C ASP A 49 -9.22 -7.85 2.56
N GLU A 50 -8.04 -7.64 1.99
CA GLU A 50 -7.19 -6.50 2.38
C GLU A 50 -7.91 -5.17 2.17
N ALA A 51 -8.53 -4.96 1.01
CA ALA A 51 -9.24 -3.72 0.71
C ALA A 51 -10.35 -3.44 1.74
N ASP A 52 -11.11 -4.46 2.09
CA ASP A 52 -12.18 -4.35 3.07
C ASP A 52 -11.63 -4.01 4.45
N ARG A 53 -10.57 -4.68 4.87
CA ARG A 53 -9.93 -4.41 6.17
C ARG A 53 -9.40 -2.99 6.27
N VAL A 54 -8.72 -2.52 5.22
CA VAL A 54 -8.12 -1.19 5.20
C VAL A 54 -9.22 -0.12 5.21
N THR A 55 -10.22 -0.26 4.35
CA THR A 55 -11.27 0.75 4.22
C THR A 55 -12.18 0.81 5.44
N ARG A 56 -12.38 -0.28 6.16
CA ARG A 56 -13.13 -0.27 7.42
C ARG A 56 -12.45 0.59 8.49
N LEU A 57 -11.15 0.79 8.39
CA LEU A 57 -10.41 1.65 9.32
C LEU A 57 -10.44 3.12 8.90
N GLY A 58 -11.18 3.46 7.84
CA GLY A 58 -11.22 4.83 7.33
C GLY A 58 -10.03 5.22 6.49
N ILE A 59 -9.24 4.25 6.03
CA ILE A 59 -8.03 4.46 5.25
C ILE A 59 -8.36 4.22 3.77
N ALA A 60 -7.91 5.12 2.89
CA ALA A 60 -8.08 4.94 1.45
C ALA A 60 -7.24 3.75 0.97
N TYR A 61 -7.78 2.98 0.04
CA TYR A 61 -7.07 1.83 -0.51
C TYR A 61 -7.04 1.93 -2.03
N VAL A 62 -5.83 1.84 -2.60
CA VAL A 62 -5.63 1.88 -4.04
C VAL A 62 -4.82 0.66 -4.43
N GLN A 63 -5.31 -0.10 -5.40
CA GLN A 63 -4.56 -1.21 -5.97
C GLN A 63 -4.15 -0.88 -7.39
N ILE A 64 -2.84 -0.99 -7.66
CA ILE A 64 -2.28 -0.90 -9.01
C ILE A 64 -1.65 -2.26 -9.29
N PRO A 65 -2.32 -3.10 -10.08
CA PRO A 65 -1.90 -4.50 -10.27
C PRO A 65 -0.68 -4.59 -11.18
N VAL A 66 0.51 -4.46 -10.60
CA VAL A 66 1.76 -4.52 -11.37
C VAL A 66 2.18 -5.98 -11.55
N LEU A 67 2.33 -6.39 -12.80
CA LEU A 67 2.93 -7.68 -13.14
C LEU A 67 4.43 -7.46 -13.20
N TRP A 68 5.16 -7.92 -12.17
CA TRP A 68 6.57 -7.58 -12.01
C TRP A 68 7.47 -8.17 -13.09
N GLU A 69 7.02 -9.23 -13.80
CA GLU A 69 7.73 -9.77 -14.97
C GLU A 69 7.62 -8.85 -16.18
N ASP A 70 6.62 -7.97 -16.20
CA ASP A 70 6.39 -7.07 -17.34
C ASP A 70 5.68 -5.78 -16.86
N PRO A 71 6.35 -4.95 -16.04
CA PRO A 71 5.75 -3.71 -15.56
C PRO A 71 5.53 -2.74 -16.71
N LYS A 72 4.40 -2.04 -16.70
CA LYS A 72 4.02 -1.10 -17.75
C LYS A 72 4.33 0.33 -17.37
N PRO A 73 4.83 1.17 -18.28
CA PRO A 73 5.10 2.58 -17.99
C PRO A 73 3.87 3.33 -17.46
N GLU A 74 2.68 3.06 -17.96
CA GLU A 74 1.47 3.74 -17.48
C GLU A 74 1.15 3.40 -16.02
N GLN A 75 1.57 2.24 -15.52
CA GLN A 75 1.40 1.91 -14.10
C GLN A 75 2.30 2.76 -13.21
N PHE A 76 3.51 3.05 -13.66
CA PHE A 76 4.39 3.98 -12.97
C PHE A 76 3.77 5.39 -12.94
N HIS A 77 3.20 5.84 -14.06
CA HIS A 77 2.54 7.13 -14.12
C HIS A 77 1.32 7.19 -13.21
N GLN A 78 0.53 6.12 -13.15
CA GLN A 78 -0.60 6.02 -12.23
C GLN A 78 -0.15 6.13 -10.79
N PHE A 79 0.90 5.41 -10.41
CA PHE A 79 1.45 5.43 -9.06
C PHE A 79 1.91 6.84 -8.68
N ALA A 80 2.68 7.50 -9.58
CA ALA A 80 3.17 8.85 -9.33
C ALA A 80 2.01 9.86 -9.17
N ALA A 81 0.97 9.74 -10.00
CA ALA A 81 -0.20 10.61 -9.91
C ALA A 81 -0.95 10.41 -8.59
N ILE A 82 -1.09 9.18 -8.14
CA ILE A 82 -1.76 8.86 -6.88
C ILE A 82 -0.95 9.39 -5.70
N LEU A 83 0.37 9.22 -5.71
CA LEU A 83 1.21 9.79 -4.67
C LEU A 83 1.07 11.31 -4.60
N ALA A 84 1.01 11.97 -5.76
CA ALA A 84 0.83 13.42 -5.80
C ALA A 84 -0.52 13.83 -5.22
N ALA A 85 -1.58 13.03 -5.44
CA ALA A 85 -2.91 13.30 -4.90
C ALA A 85 -2.95 13.19 -3.37
N PHE A 86 -2.07 12.40 -2.78
CA PHE A 86 -1.98 12.24 -1.33
C PHE A 86 -0.89 13.10 -0.70
N ARG A 87 -0.41 14.12 -1.41
CA ARG A 87 0.59 15.03 -0.86
C ARG A 87 0.11 15.64 0.45
N GLY A 88 0.99 15.61 1.48
CA GLY A 88 0.64 16.09 2.81
C GLY A 88 -0.03 15.06 3.71
N ARG A 89 -0.22 13.84 3.21
CA ARG A 89 -0.82 12.73 3.96
C ARG A 89 0.18 11.59 4.09
N LYS A 90 -0.05 10.71 5.06
CA LYS A 90 0.84 9.56 5.27
C LYS A 90 0.35 8.38 4.46
N VAL A 91 1.27 7.79 3.68
CA VAL A 91 0.97 6.73 2.72
C VAL A 91 1.84 5.51 2.99
N TRP A 92 1.24 4.33 2.90
CA TRP A 92 1.94 3.06 2.97
C TRP A 92 1.84 2.36 1.62
N VAL A 93 3.00 1.97 1.05
CA VAL A 93 3.08 1.28 -0.25
C VAL A 93 3.60 -0.14 -0.03
N HIS A 94 2.96 -1.11 -0.64
CA HIS A 94 3.47 -2.47 -0.61
C HIS A 94 3.13 -3.27 -1.87
#